data_1c262be403d7d18daef642748794e443
#
_entry.id   1c262be403d7d18daef642748794e443
#
_cell.length_a   1.000
_cell.length_b   1.000
_cell.length_c   1.000
_cell.angle_alpha   90.00
_cell.angle_beta   90.00
_cell.angle_gamma   90.00
#
_symmetry.space_group_name_H-M   'P 1'
#
loop_
_entity.id
_entity.type
_entity.pdbx_description
1 polymer ?
#
loop_
_entity_poly.entity_id
_entity_poly.type
_entity_poly.pdbx_seq_one_letter_code
_entity_poly.pdbx_strand_id
1 'polypeptide(L)'
;MRFGHFDDQNKEYVITTPQTPLPWINYLGSEDFFSLVSNTAGGYSFYRDARLRRLTRYRYNSSPLDMDGHHIYIKDGDTVWNPGWQPTKTELDSYTCRHGLGYTILEGRKNGVTAQQELFVPKGDACELDRLTLRNDSGTEKELDVFSYVAVSYTHLRAHETELH
;
A
#
# COMPACT_ATOMS: atom_id res chain seq x y z
N MET A 1 20.22 -1.53 -14.49
CA MET A 1 18.79 -1.85 -14.57
C MET A 1 18.00 -0.58 -14.24
N ARG A 2 17.03 -0.21 -15.03
CA ARG A 2 16.22 1.01 -14.77
C ARG A 2 14.94 0.56 -14.07
N PHE A 3 14.71 1.02 -12.83
CA PHE A 3 13.56 0.61 -12.01
C PHE A 3 12.32 1.48 -12.24
N GLY A 4 12.49 2.66 -12.86
CA GLY A 4 11.38 3.60 -13.11
C GLY A 4 11.83 4.80 -13.92
N HIS A 5 10.91 5.75 -14.11
CA HIS A 5 11.12 6.99 -14.84
C HIS A 5 10.16 8.08 -14.37
N PHE A 6 10.50 9.35 -14.63
CA PHE A 6 9.58 10.47 -14.43
C PHE A 6 8.58 10.54 -15.59
N ASP A 7 7.33 10.73 -15.25
CA ASP A 7 6.26 11.13 -16.14
C ASP A 7 5.95 12.61 -15.89
N ASP A 8 6.55 13.48 -16.68
CA ASP A 8 6.44 14.93 -16.52
C ASP A 8 5.03 15.44 -16.82
N GLN A 9 4.29 14.72 -17.68
CA GLN A 9 2.92 15.10 -18.05
C GLN A 9 1.95 14.92 -16.88
N ASN A 10 2.04 13.81 -16.17
CA ASN A 10 1.20 13.50 -15.01
C ASN A 10 1.87 13.94 -13.68
N LYS A 11 3.11 14.40 -13.71
CA LYS A 11 3.92 14.75 -12.54
C LYS A 11 4.03 13.59 -11.56
N GLU A 12 4.33 12.42 -12.10
CA GLU A 12 4.48 11.17 -11.37
C GLU A 12 5.91 10.62 -11.52
N TYR A 13 6.31 9.83 -10.54
CA TYR A 13 7.40 8.89 -10.70
C TYR A 13 6.83 7.49 -10.87
N VAL A 14 7.05 6.90 -12.04
CA VAL A 14 6.53 5.58 -12.41
C VAL A 14 7.58 4.51 -12.14
N ILE A 15 7.26 3.57 -11.28
CA ILE A 15 8.10 2.41 -10.94
C ILE A 15 7.56 1.19 -11.66
N THR A 16 8.41 0.49 -12.40
CA THR A 16 8.01 -0.58 -13.31
C THR A 16 8.35 -1.99 -12.80
N THR A 17 8.89 -2.09 -11.61
CA THR A 17 9.16 -3.38 -10.93
C THR A 17 9.00 -3.23 -9.43
N PRO A 18 8.37 -4.19 -8.74
CA PRO A 18 8.26 -4.16 -7.29
C PRO A 18 9.59 -4.45 -6.59
N GLN A 19 10.56 -5.05 -7.30
CA GLN A 19 11.85 -5.48 -6.75
C GLN A 19 12.89 -4.36 -6.86
N THR A 20 12.62 -3.24 -6.21
CA THR A 20 13.59 -2.15 -6.05
C THR A 20 14.63 -2.51 -4.98
N PRO A 21 15.87 -1.97 -5.04
CA PRO A 21 16.93 -2.29 -4.05
C PRO A 21 16.54 -1.95 -2.61
N LEU A 22 15.76 -0.89 -2.44
CA LEU A 22 15.16 -0.44 -1.19
C LEU A 22 13.71 -0.05 -1.46
N PRO A 23 12.84 -0.01 -0.44
CA PRO A 23 11.50 0.54 -0.60
C PRO A 23 11.57 2.00 -1.08
N TRP A 24 10.93 2.30 -2.20
CA TRP A 24 10.82 3.67 -2.69
C TRP A 24 9.49 4.23 -2.23
N ILE A 25 9.55 5.29 -1.42
CA ILE A 25 8.43 5.79 -0.65
C ILE A 25 7.90 7.10 -1.19
N ASN A 26 6.59 7.30 -1.04
CA ASN A 26 5.91 8.57 -1.19
C ASN A 26 5.39 9.04 0.17
N TYR A 27 5.41 10.35 0.38
CA TYR A 27 4.82 11.00 1.54
C TYR A 27 3.47 11.58 1.15
N LEU A 28 2.42 11.09 1.81
CA LEU A 28 1.07 11.59 1.68
C LEU A 28 0.73 12.36 2.95
N GLY A 29 0.07 13.49 2.85
CA GLY A 29 -0.29 14.20 4.06
C GLY A 29 -1.01 15.51 3.83
N SER A 30 -1.71 15.93 4.85
CA SER A 30 -2.45 17.18 4.93
C SER A 30 -2.40 17.64 6.38
N GLU A 31 -1.86 18.82 6.64
CA GLU A 31 -1.83 19.52 7.94
C GLU A 31 -1.45 18.63 9.16
N ASP A 32 -2.35 17.76 9.58
CA ASP A 32 -2.21 16.97 10.80
C ASP A 32 -2.07 15.45 10.57
N PHE A 33 -2.46 14.93 9.40
CA PHE A 33 -2.43 13.50 9.09
C PHE A 33 -1.41 13.21 8.01
N PHE A 34 -0.60 12.20 8.25
CA PHE A 34 0.50 11.83 7.36
C PHE A 34 0.55 10.32 7.16
N SER A 35 0.89 9.91 5.95
CA SER A 35 1.15 8.52 5.58
C SER A 35 2.42 8.42 4.74
N LEU A 36 3.17 7.35 4.96
CA LEU A 36 4.25 6.92 4.09
C LEU A 36 3.80 5.65 3.39
N VAL A 37 3.94 5.63 2.08
CA VAL A 37 3.58 4.48 1.26
C VAL A 37 4.74 4.11 0.35
N SER A 38 5.18 2.86 0.42
CA SER A 38 6.20 2.34 -0.46
C SER A 38 5.63 1.88 -1.80
N ASN A 39 6.51 1.60 -2.73
CA ASN A 39 6.16 1.00 -4.03
C ASN A 39 5.54 -0.40 -3.91
N THR A 40 5.51 -1.02 -2.74
CA THR A 40 4.87 -2.32 -2.48
C THR A 40 3.78 -2.25 -1.40
N ALA A 41 3.20 -1.07 -1.16
CA ALA A 41 2.17 -0.78 -0.16
C ALA A 41 2.62 -0.93 1.31
N GLY A 42 3.92 -1.05 1.56
CA GLY A 42 4.48 -0.94 2.90
C GLY A 42 4.46 0.50 3.39
N GLY A 43 4.59 0.69 4.70
CA GLY A 43 4.65 2.03 5.29
C GLY A 43 3.85 2.15 6.58
N TYR A 44 3.54 3.38 6.97
CA TYR A 44 2.76 3.66 8.16
C TYR A 44 2.12 5.04 8.12
N SER A 45 1.07 5.21 8.91
CA SER A 45 0.36 6.49 9.06
C SER A 45 0.36 6.96 10.52
N PHE A 46 0.28 8.29 10.71
CA PHE A 46 0.29 8.90 12.01
C PHE A 46 -0.45 10.24 12.00
N TYR A 47 -0.91 10.65 13.19
CA TYR A 47 -1.58 11.93 13.42
C TYR A 47 -0.65 12.86 14.20
N ARG A 48 -0.17 13.96 13.59
CA ARG A 48 0.73 15.00 14.12
C ARG A 48 2.12 14.52 14.53
N ASP A 49 2.22 13.41 15.25
CA ASP A 49 3.49 12.92 15.82
C ASP A 49 3.70 11.45 15.48
N ALA A 50 4.75 11.16 14.71
CA ALA A 50 5.08 9.82 14.24
C ALA A 50 5.53 8.87 15.36
N ARG A 51 5.93 9.37 16.52
CA ARG A 51 6.35 8.57 17.67
C ARG A 51 5.20 8.29 18.63
N LEU A 52 4.42 9.32 18.98
CA LEU A 52 3.42 9.25 20.04
C LEU A 52 2.02 8.94 19.53
N ARG A 53 1.72 9.27 18.25
CA ARG A 53 0.39 9.14 17.65
C ARG A 53 0.42 8.36 16.35
N ARG A 54 1.18 7.27 16.33
CA ARG A 54 1.23 6.35 15.21
C ARG A 54 -0.04 5.51 15.17
N LEU A 55 -0.67 5.45 14.00
CA LEU A 55 -1.92 4.71 13.79
C LEU A 55 -1.65 3.31 13.25
N THR A 56 -0.76 3.21 12.29
CA THR A 56 -0.34 1.92 11.75
C THR A 56 1.06 1.55 12.20
N ARG A 57 1.33 0.26 12.24
CA ARG A 57 2.58 -0.28 12.78
C ARG A 57 3.74 -0.03 11.82
N TYR A 58 4.90 0.30 12.37
CA TYR A 58 6.17 0.33 11.66
C TYR A 58 7.26 -0.30 12.51
N ARG A 59 8.03 -1.21 11.93
CA ARG A 59 9.14 -1.89 12.59
C ARG A 59 10.45 -1.46 11.96
N TYR A 60 11.27 -0.72 12.69
CA TYR A 60 12.57 -0.23 12.20
C TYR A 60 13.58 -1.35 11.87
N ASN A 61 13.45 -2.49 12.54
CA ASN A 61 14.35 -3.62 12.37
C ASN A 61 13.66 -4.82 11.72
N SER A 62 12.64 -4.57 10.90
CA SER A 62 11.93 -5.64 10.19
C SER A 62 12.83 -6.30 9.17
N SER A 63 12.86 -7.62 9.21
CA SER A 63 13.38 -8.44 8.12
C SER A 63 12.30 -9.47 7.75
N PRO A 64 11.84 -9.47 6.49
CA PRO A 64 12.22 -8.60 5.38
C PRO A 64 11.71 -7.17 5.55
N LEU A 65 12.40 -6.22 4.93
CA LEU A 65 11.98 -4.85 4.82
C LEU A 65 10.62 -4.76 4.12
N ASP A 66 9.78 -3.77 4.53
CA ASP A 66 8.56 -3.41 3.82
C ASP A 66 7.40 -4.42 3.91
N MET A 67 7.07 -4.86 5.13
CA MET A 67 5.91 -5.74 5.37
C MET A 67 4.75 -5.09 6.13
N ASP A 68 5.01 -4.01 6.85
CA ASP A 68 3.95 -3.25 7.52
C ASP A 68 3.34 -2.28 6.50
N GLY A 69 2.06 -2.01 6.57
CA GLY A 69 1.37 -1.11 5.64
C GLY A 69 -0.09 -1.49 5.42
N HIS A 70 -0.58 -1.14 4.25
CA HIS A 70 -1.96 -1.35 3.83
C HIS A 70 -1.98 -2.34 2.66
N HIS A 71 -2.33 -3.58 2.94
CA HIS A 71 -2.32 -4.63 1.93
C HIS A 71 -3.73 -5.09 1.59
N ILE A 72 -4.04 -5.17 0.30
CA ILE A 72 -5.25 -5.76 -0.20
C ILE A 72 -4.88 -7.07 -0.86
N TYR A 73 -5.44 -8.17 -0.34
CA TYR A 73 -5.24 -9.50 -0.90
C TYR A 73 -6.42 -9.85 -1.80
N ILE A 74 -6.12 -10.42 -2.93
CA ILE A 74 -7.09 -10.90 -3.90
C ILE A 74 -6.86 -12.39 -4.07
N LYS A 75 -7.92 -13.18 -3.87
CA LYS A 75 -7.90 -14.62 -4.10
C LYS A 75 -8.73 -14.94 -5.34
N ASP A 76 -8.11 -15.60 -6.30
CA ASP A 76 -8.68 -16.11 -7.54
C ASP A 76 -8.45 -17.63 -7.60
N GLY A 77 -9.43 -18.41 -7.20
CA GLY A 77 -9.27 -19.84 -6.98
C GLY A 77 -8.20 -20.13 -5.90
N ASP A 78 -7.16 -20.87 -6.27
CA ASP A 78 -6.04 -21.21 -5.36
C ASP A 78 -4.92 -20.14 -5.36
N THR A 79 -5.03 -19.12 -6.22
CA THR A 79 -4.01 -18.07 -6.33
C THR A 79 -4.34 -16.91 -5.43
N VAL A 80 -3.43 -16.57 -4.50
CA VAL A 80 -3.51 -15.36 -3.67
C VAL A 80 -2.43 -14.39 -4.11
N TRP A 81 -2.82 -13.15 -4.40
CA TRP A 81 -1.93 -12.10 -4.85
C TRP A 81 -2.39 -10.73 -4.36
N ASN A 82 -1.59 -9.72 -4.61
CA ASN A 82 -1.94 -8.32 -4.31
C ASN A 82 -1.29 -7.37 -5.32
N PRO A 83 -1.87 -6.17 -5.55
CA PRO A 83 -1.37 -5.24 -6.56
C PRO A 83 0.03 -4.72 -6.26
N GLY A 84 0.42 -4.63 -4.98
CA GLY A 84 1.75 -4.20 -4.55
C GLY A 84 2.83 -5.29 -4.59
N TRP A 85 2.50 -6.53 -4.95
CA TRP A 85 3.37 -7.70 -4.94
C TRP A 85 3.77 -8.20 -3.54
N GLN A 86 4.16 -7.34 -2.61
CA GLN A 86 4.40 -7.68 -1.21
C GLN A 86 3.06 -7.75 -0.44
N PRO A 87 2.88 -8.61 0.57
CA PRO A 87 3.85 -9.61 1.04
C PRO A 87 3.73 -10.97 0.36
N THR A 88 2.75 -11.19 -0.53
CA THR A 88 2.49 -12.49 -1.17
C THR A 88 3.66 -12.95 -2.05
N LYS A 89 4.33 -12.00 -2.69
CA LYS A 89 5.40 -12.24 -3.67
C LYS A 89 4.97 -13.11 -4.84
N THR A 90 3.66 -13.23 -5.05
CA THR A 90 3.10 -13.91 -6.21
C THR A 90 3.51 -13.17 -7.47
N GLU A 91 4.07 -13.87 -8.44
CA GLU A 91 4.46 -13.28 -9.72
C GLU A 91 3.25 -12.66 -10.41
N LEU A 92 3.36 -11.40 -10.79
CA LEU A 92 2.34 -10.64 -11.49
C LEU A 92 2.60 -10.65 -12.99
N ASP A 93 1.55 -10.66 -13.79
CA ASP A 93 1.63 -10.55 -15.25
C ASP A 93 2.10 -9.15 -15.66
N SER A 94 1.74 -8.13 -14.89
CA SER A 94 2.27 -6.77 -14.98
C SER A 94 2.20 -6.07 -13.63
N TYR A 95 3.07 -5.08 -13.44
CA TYR A 95 3.14 -4.26 -12.25
C TYR A 95 3.56 -2.85 -12.60
N THR A 96 2.90 -1.86 -11.99
CA THR A 96 3.34 -0.47 -11.94
C THR A 96 2.99 0.14 -10.59
N CYS A 97 3.86 1.04 -10.12
CA CYS A 97 3.55 1.95 -9.04
C CYS A 97 3.77 3.37 -9.52
N ARG A 98 2.82 4.25 -9.27
CA ARG A 98 2.88 5.67 -9.60
C ARG A 98 2.82 6.50 -8.33
N HIS A 99 3.92 7.20 -8.05
CA HIS A 99 4.00 8.15 -6.96
C HIS A 99 3.73 9.56 -7.51
N GLY A 100 2.53 10.07 -7.22
CA GLY A 100 2.11 11.42 -7.54
C GLY A 100 2.31 12.38 -6.37
N LEU A 101 1.99 13.67 -6.55
CA LEU A 101 2.19 14.71 -5.54
C LEU A 101 1.29 14.56 -4.30
N GLY A 102 0.17 13.87 -4.42
CA GLY A 102 -0.80 13.70 -3.31
C GLY A 102 -1.43 12.31 -3.26
N TYR A 103 -0.91 11.37 -4.01
CA TYR A 103 -1.43 10.01 -4.09
C TYR A 103 -0.34 9.00 -4.47
N THR A 104 -0.62 7.74 -4.21
CA THR A 104 0.14 6.60 -4.73
C THR A 104 -0.83 5.61 -5.36
N ILE A 105 -0.53 5.15 -6.56
CA ILE A 105 -1.31 4.14 -7.27
C ILE A 105 -0.43 2.92 -7.48
N LEU A 106 -0.88 1.78 -6.93
CA LEU A 106 -0.30 0.47 -7.19
C LEU A 106 -1.22 -0.28 -8.15
N GLU A 107 -0.70 -0.72 -9.27
CA GLU A 107 -1.46 -1.50 -10.23
C GLU A 107 -0.74 -2.82 -10.50
N GLY A 108 -1.45 -3.91 -10.25
CA GLY A 108 -1.01 -5.27 -10.54
C GLY A 108 -2.00 -5.99 -11.43
N ARG A 109 -1.50 -6.88 -12.29
CA ARG A 109 -2.34 -7.77 -13.08
C ARG A 109 -1.97 -9.21 -12.82
N LYS A 110 -2.98 -10.06 -12.66
CA LYS A 110 -2.82 -11.51 -12.52
C LYS A 110 -4.03 -12.24 -13.09
N ASN A 111 -3.78 -13.29 -13.87
CA ASN A 111 -4.83 -14.19 -14.41
C ASN A 111 -5.96 -13.45 -15.14
N GLY A 112 -5.65 -12.36 -15.87
CA GLY A 112 -6.64 -11.55 -16.58
C GLY A 112 -7.47 -10.62 -15.68
N VAL A 113 -7.10 -10.44 -14.42
CA VAL A 113 -7.68 -9.42 -13.52
C VAL A 113 -6.65 -8.33 -13.29
N THR A 114 -7.06 -7.08 -13.48
CA THR A 114 -6.29 -5.89 -13.13
C THR A 114 -6.83 -5.32 -11.83
N ALA A 115 -5.96 -5.12 -10.84
CA ALA A 115 -6.29 -4.47 -9.59
C ALA A 115 -5.48 -3.18 -9.46
N GLN A 116 -6.16 -2.09 -9.15
CA GLN A 116 -5.58 -0.79 -8.89
C GLN A 116 -5.93 -0.37 -7.47
N GLN A 117 -4.91 -0.16 -6.64
CA GLN A 117 -5.01 0.34 -5.27
C GLN A 117 -4.48 1.79 -5.27
N GLU A 118 -5.32 2.73 -4.91
CA GLU A 118 -4.99 4.15 -4.83
C GLU A 118 -5.10 4.62 -3.39
N LEU A 119 -3.98 5.14 -2.88
CA LEU A 119 -3.87 5.66 -1.51
C LEU A 119 -3.65 7.16 -1.55
N PHE A 120 -4.40 7.89 -0.75
CA PHE A 120 -4.27 9.34 -0.61
C PHE A 120 -4.82 9.85 0.73
N VAL A 121 -4.35 11.03 1.13
CA VAL A 121 -4.84 11.76 2.30
C VAL A 121 -5.62 12.97 1.80
N PRO A 122 -6.96 13.04 2.02
CA PRO A 122 -7.76 14.18 1.61
C PRO A 122 -7.33 15.46 2.33
N LYS A 123 -7.40 16.59 1.63
CA LYS A 123 -7.11 17.88 2.25
C LYS A 123 -8.21 18.25 3.24
N GLY A 124 -7.81 18.58 4.47
CA GLY A 124 -8.72 18.99 5.54
C GLY A 124 -9.27 17.84 6.39
N ASP A 125 -9.02 16.59 6.02
CA ASP A 125 -9.46 15.42 6.76
C ASP A 125 -8.28 14.68 7.40
N ALA A 126 -8.48 14.18 8.61
CA ALA A 126 -7.49 13.40 9.33
C ALA A 126 -7.69 11.89 9.08
N CYS A 127 -7.61 11.48 7.82
CA CYS A 127 -7.76 10.09 7.41
C CYS A 127 -6.94 9.78 6.16
N GLU A 128 -6.67 8.52 5.95
CA GLU A 128 -6.17 7.96 4.71
C GLU A 128 -7.29 7.19 4.02
N LEU A 129 -7.41 7.37 2.72
CA LEU A 129 -8.33 6.61 1.88
C LEU A 129 -7.54 5.65 1.01
N ASP A 130 -8.02 4.41 0.97
CA ASP A 130 -7.52 3.34 0.14
C ASP A 130 -8.64 2.85 -0.77
N ARG A 131 -8.54 3.18 -2.05
CA ARG A 131 -9.53 2.84 -3.07
C ARG A 131 -9.04 1.69 -3.92
N LEU A 132 -9.77 0.57 -3.88
CA LEU A 132 -9.53 -0.55 -4.76
C LEU A 132 -10.46 -0.49 -5.99
N THR A 133 -9.89 -0.60 -7.18
CA THR A 133 -10.61 -0.80 -8.43
C THR A 133 -10.19 -2.14 -9.02
N LEU A 134 -11.16 -3.01 -9.28
CA LEU A 134 -10.94 -4.29 -9.96
C LEU A 134 -11.55 -4.24 -11.35
N ARG A 135 -10.80 -4.73 -12.33
CA ARG A 135 -11.25 -4.88 -13.72
C ARG A 135 -10.97 -6.30 -14.17
N ASN A 136 -12.02 -6.96 -14.67
CA ASN A 136 -11.88 -8.28 -15.27
C ASN A 136 -11.64 -8.15 -16.78
N ASP A 137 -10.43 -8.45 -17.19
CA ASP A 137 -9.98 -8.43 -18.60
C ASP A 137 -9.86 -9.85 -19.18
N SER A 138 -10.33 -10.88 -18.46
CA SER A 138 -10.17 -12.29 -18.87
C SER A 138 -11.14 -12.73 -19.95
N GLY A 139 -12.23 -12.00 -20.17
CA GLY A 139 -13.32 -12.39 -21.08
C GLY A 139 -14.25 -13.50 -20.53
N THR A 140 -14.02 -13.95 -19.30
CA THR A 140 -14.86 -14.95 -18.59
C THR A 140 -15.26 -14.39 -17.24
N GLU A 141 -16.39 -14.86 -16.71
CA GLU A 141 -16.79 -14.52 -15.34
C GLU A 141 -15.76 -15.01 -14.32
N LYS A 142 -15.49 -14.18 -13.31
CA LYS A 142 -14.54 -14.45 -12.24
C LYS A 142 -15.22 -14.27 -10.88
N GLU A 143 -15.02 -15.22 -9.98
CA GLU A 143 -15.35 -15.11 -8.58
C GLU A 143 -14.06 -14.82 -7.79
N LEU A 144 -14.04 -13.71 -7.07
CA LEU A 144 -12.86 -13.23 -6.36
C LEU A 144 -13.21 -12.97 -4.89
N ASP A 145 -12.35 -13.44 -3.99
CA ASP A 145 -12.39 -13.00 -2.60
C ASP A 145 -11.39 -11.84 -2.41
N VAL A 146 -11.81 -10.79 -1.71
CA VAL A 146 -10.97 -9.62 -1.42
C VAL A 146 -10.87 -9.41 0.09
N PHE A 147 -9.64 -9.27 0.58
CA PHE A 147 -9.35 -9.04 1.99
C PHE A 147 -8.49 -7.79 2.14
N SER A 148 -8.88 -6.86 3.00
CA SER A 148 -8.02 -5.75 3.40
C SER A 148 -7.30 -6.06 4.71
N TYR A 149 -6.04 -5.66 4.80
CA TYR A 149 -5.21 -5.82 5.98
C TYR A 149 -4.53 -4.51 6.32
N VAL A 150 -4.63 -4.13 7.59
CA VAL A 150 -3.94 -2.97 8.15
C VAL A 150 -3.23 -3.39 9.43
N ALA A 151 -1.93 -3.15 9.51
CA ALA A 151 -1.16 -3.39 10.71
C ALA A 151 -1.33 -2.21 11.69
N VAL A 152 -2.17 -2.38 12.71
CA VAL A 152 -2.48 -1.32 13.68
C VAL A 152 -1.36 -1.17 14.72
N SER A 153 -1.02 0.06 15.08
CA SER A 153 -0.11 0.38 16.17
C SER A 153 -0.86 0.54 17.49
N TYR A 154 -0.42 -0.13 18.53
CA TYR A 154 -0.98 -0.05 19.87
C TYR A 154 -0.35 1.06 20.74
N THR A 155 0.37 2.01 20.18
CA THR A 155 1.04 3.06 20.97
C THR A 155 0.09 3.92 21.80
N HIS A 156 -1.16 4.10 21.37
CA HIS A 156 -2.21 4.81 22.10
C HIS A 156 -3.13 3.87 22.91
N LEU A 157 -3.05 2.55 22.69
CA LEU A 157 -3.86 1.54 23.38
C LEU A 157 -3.17 0.93 24.61
N ARG A 158 -1.88 1.18 24.82
CA ARG A 158 -1.13 0.63 25.96
C ARG A 158 -1.70 1.01 27.32
N ALA A 159 -2.47 2.09 27.42
CA ALA A 159 -3.15 2.48 28.66
C ALA A 159 -4.31 1.55 29.02
N HIS A 160 -4.88 0.82 28.08
CA HIS A 160 -6.02 -0.07 28.32
C HIS A 160 -5.61 -1.55 28.47
N GLU A 161 -4.46 -1.96 27.98
CA GLU A 161 -4.00 -3.35 28.11
C GLU A 161 -3.39 -3.68 29.48
N THR A 162 -3.05 -2.67 30.30
CA THR A 162 -2.51 -2.87 31.64
C THR A 162 -3.57 -3.09 32.71
N GLU A 163 -4.85 -2.93 32.40
CA GLU A 163 -5.95 -3.15 33.34
C GLU A 163 -6.53 -4.58 33.33
N LEU A 164 -6.02 -5.46 32.48
CA LEU A 164 -6.49 -6.85 32.36
C LEU A 164 -5.58 -7.91 33.03
N HIS A 165 -4.71 -7.49 33.94
CA HIS A 165 -3.87 -8.42 34.71
C HIS A 165 -4.00 -8.23 36.19
#